data_c7c5d349c92f9463fff050fdb43dedf8
#
_entry.id   c7c5d349c92f9463fff050fdb43dedf8
#
_cell.length_a   1.000
_cell.length_b   1.000
_cell.length_c   1.000
_cell.angle_alpha   90.00
_cell.angle_beta   90.00
_cell.angle_gamma   90.00
#
_symmetry.space_group_name_H-M   'P 1'
#
loop_
_entity.id
_entity.type
_entity.pdbx_description
1 polymer ?
#
loop_
_entity_poly.entity_id
_entity_poly.type
_entity_poly.pdbx_seq_one_letter_code
_entity_poly.pdbx_strand_id
1 'polypeptide(L)'
;MDEGKIENFANNLRKGMNVAADLAEEVGRVAKAKLDVALAKKQIHRMQTELGAFVFRNIEKGGELESTEAQNMIKKLGSLHEELEEFKTALSELRKSSDKTTEEREETEI
;
A
#
# COMPACT_ATOMS: atom_id res chain seq x y z
N MET A 1 -20.09 21.91 -41.54
CA MET A 1 -19.92 21.56 -40.13
C MET A 1 -19.27 22.73 -39.40
N ASP A 2 -19.86 23.20 -38.32
CA ASP A 2 -19.45 24.43 -37.65
C ASP A 2 -18.14 24.18 -36.87
N GLU A 3 -17.12 24.99 -37.08
CA GLU A 3 -15.80 24.88 -36.43
C GLU A 3 -15.91 24.86 -34.89
N GLY A 4 -16.89 25.61 -34.33
CA GLY A 4 -17.12 25.62 -32.88
C GLY A 4 -17.57 24.27 -32.31
N LYS A 5 -18.29 23.45 -33.07
CA LYS A 5 -18.71 22.10 -32.63
C LYS A 5 -17.55 21.13 -32.64
N ILE A 6 -16.61 21.25 -33.56
CA ILE A 6 -15.40 20.41 -33.63
C ILE A 6 -14.48 20.73 -32.46
N GLU A 7 -14.28 21.99 -32.12
CA GLU A 7 -13.49 22.42 -30.95
C GLU A 7 -14.10 21.93 -29.63
N ASN A 8 -15.42 22.05 -29.47
CA ASN A 8 -16.11 21.56 -28.28
C ASN A 8 -16.00 20.03 -28.12
N PHE A 9 -16.11 19.28 -29.21
CA PHE A 9 -15.94 17.83 -29.21
C PHE A 9 -14.51 17.46 -28.85
N ALA A 10 -13.50 18.12 -29.43
CA ALA A 10 -12.09 17.88 -29.09
C ALA A 10 -11.77 18.21 -27.61
N ASN A 11 -12.30 19.32 -27.10
CA ASN A 11 -12.14 19.72 -25.70
C ASN A 11 -12.80 18.71 -24.73
N ASN A 12 -13.99 18.21 -25.07
CA ASN A 12 -14.68 17.20 -24.29
C ASN A 12 -13.92 15.84 -24.26
N LEU A 13 -13.34 15.45 -25.40
CA LEU A 13 -12.48 14.27 -25.48
C LEU A 13 -11.23 14.42 -24.61
N ARG A 14 -10.55 15.56 -24.65
CA ARG A 14 -9.38 15.86 -23.83
C ARG A 14 -9.71 15.81 -22.34
N LYS A 15 -10.83 16.39 -21.93
CA LYS A 15 -11.30 16.33 -20.53
C LYS A 15 -11.58 14.90 -20.10
N GLY A 16 -12.25 14.12 -20.95
CA GLY A 16 -12.52 12.70 -20.67
C GLY A 16 -11.24 11.87 -20.55
N MET A 17 -10.26 12.10 -21.43
CA MET A 17 -8.96 11.42 -21.37
C MET A 17 -8.17 11.79 -20.12
N ASN A 18 -8.18 13.07 -19.71
CA ASN A 18 -7.50 13.53 -18.49
C ASN A 18 -8.14 12.91 -17.24
N VAL A 19 -9.46 12.84 -17.18
CA VAL A 19 -10.19 12.20 -16.07
C VAL A 19 -9.85 10.71 -16.00
N ALA A 20 -9.82 10.01 -17.13
CA ALA A 20 -9.46 8.60 -17.20
C ALA A 20 -8.00 8.37 -16.75
N ALA A 21 -7.07 9.24 -17.15
CA ALA A 21 -5.67 9.18 -16.75
C ALA A 21 -5.51 9.39 -15.23
N ASP A 22 -6.21 10.39 -14.67
CA ASP A 22 -6.21 10.66 -13.22
C ASP A 22 -6.76 9.48 -12.42
N LEU A 23 -7.85 8.88 -12.88
CA LEU A 23 -8.43 7.68 -12.25
C LEU A 23 -7.47 6.48 -12.31
N ALA A 24 -6.80 6.27 -13.44
CA ALA A 24 -5.81 5.21 -13.59
C ALA A 24 -4.63 5.42 -12.64
N GLU A 25 -4.18 6.66 -12.47
CA GLU A 25 -3.13 7.02 -11.52
C GLU A 25 -3.54 6.74 -10.07
N GLU A 26 -4.74 7.13 -9.67
CA GLU A 26 -5.28 6.86 -8.32
C GLU A 26 -5.39 5.37 -8.05
N VAL A 27 -5.92 4.60 -9.00
CA VAL A 27 -6.02 3.14 -8.91
C VAL A 27 -4.63 2.51 -8.80
N GLY A 28 -3.67 3.01 -9.57
CA GLY A 28 -2.28 2.55 -9.51
C GLY A 28 -1.62 2.81 -8.16
N ARG A 29 -1.85 3.96 -7.56
CA ARG A 29 -1.34 4.30 -6.21
C ARG A 29 -1.94 3.41 -5.14
N VAL A 30 -3.24 3.18 -5.18
CA VAL A 30 -3.93 2.29 -4.24
C VAL A 30 -3.44 0.85 -4.41
N ALA A 31 -3.31 0.36 -5.64
CA ALA A 31 -2.80 -0.97 -5.92
C ALA A 31 -1.37 -1.16 -5.41
N LYS A 32 -0.49 -0.17 -5.61
CA LYS A 32 0.87 -0.18 -5.08
C LYS A 32 0.88 -0.21 -3.56
N ALA A 33 0.05 0.62 -2.92
CA ALA A 33 -0.04 0.67 -1.46
C ALA A 33 -0.53 -0.66 -0.87
N LYS A 34 -1.50 -1.31 -1.53
CA LYS A 34 -1.96 -2.66 -1.14
C LYS A 34 -0.84 -3.69 -1.28
N LEU A 35 -0.05 -3.61 -2.34
CA LEU A 35 1.10 -4.49 -2.56
C LEU A 35 2.15 -4.28 -1.47
N ASP A 36 2.46 -3.04 -1.11
CA ASP A 36 3.41 -2.71 -0.04
C ASP A 36 2.97 -3.32 1.29
N VAL A 37 1.69 -3.23 1.63
CA VAL A 37 1.10 -3.87 2.82
C VAL A 37 1.25 -5.39 2.76
N ALA A 38 0.93 -6.01 1.63
CA ALA A 38 1.03 -7.46 1.46
C ALA A 38 2.47 -7.97 1.58
N LEU A 39 3.43 -7.26 0.99
CA LEU A 39 4.85 -7.60 1.06
C LEU A 39 5.39 -7.43 2.49
N ALA A 40 5.00 -6.37 3.19
CA ALA A 40 5.37 -6.15 4.58
C ALA A 40 4.85 -7.28 5.48
N LYS A 41 3.61 -7.70 5.32
CA LYS A 41 3.02 -8.84 6.05
C LYS A 41 3.78 -10.14 5.77
N LYS A 42 4.16 -10.36 4.51
CA LYS A 42 4.94 -11.53 4.10
C LYS A 42 6.33 -11.55 4.75
N GLN A 43 7.00 -10.41 4.80
CA GLN A 43 8.31 -10.27 5.45
C GLN A 43 8.21 -10.52 6.95
N ILE A 44 7.18 -10.00 7.60
CA ILE A 44 6.91 -10.24 9.04
C ILE A 44 6.70 -11.73 9.29
N HIS A 45 5.86 -12.38 8.49
CA HIS A 45 5.59 -13.81 8.62
C HIS A 45 6.87 -14.65 8.45
N ARG A 46 7.68 -14.31 7.44
CA ARG A 46 8.96 -14.95 7.20
C ARG A 46 9.90 -14.80 8.41
N MET A 47 10.00 -13.60 8.96
CA MET A 47 10.86 -13.32 10.12
C MET A 47 10.37 -14.04 11.38
N GLN A 48 9.05 -14.09 11.59
CA GLN A 48 8.45 -14.85 12.69
C GLN A 48 8.76 -16.34 12.56
N THR A 49 8.71 -16.89 11.36
CA THR A 49 9.04 -18.29 11.08
C THR A 49 10.52 -18.57 11.36
N GLU A 50 11.41 -17.69 10.93
CA GLU A 50 12.85 -17.80 11.18
C GLU A 50 13.17 -17.70 12.67
N LEU A 51 12.54 -16.75 13.37
CA LEU A 51 12.70 -16.58 14.82
C LEU A 51 12.19 -17.82 15.58
N GLY A 52 11.03 -18.34 15.22
CA GLY A 52 10.47 -19.55 15.81
C GLY A 52 11.37 -20.76 15.62
N ALA A 53 11.90 -20.96 14.42
CA ALA A 53 12.84 -22.03 14.12
C ALA A 53 14.15 -21.88 14.90
N PHE A 54 14.65 -20.64 15.02
CA PHE A 54 15.86 -20.35 15.77
C PHE A 54 15.69 -20.64 17.28
N VAL A 55 14.60 -20.18 17.87
CA VAL A 55 14.26 -20.42 19.29
C VAL A 55 14.10 -21.91 19.55
N PHE A 56 13.39 -22.61 18.69
CA PHE A 56 13.19 -24.06 18.81
C PHE A 56 14.50 -24.81 18.80
N ARG A 57 15.40 -24.51 17.87
CA ARG A 57 16.73 -25.14 17.79
C ARG A 57 17.59 -24.83 18.99
N ASN A 58 17.53 -23.63 19.53
CA ASN A 58 18.27 -23.26 20.74
C ASN A 58 17.77 -24.01 21.96
N ILE A 59 16.47 -24.15 22.11
CA ILE A 59 15.86 -24.91 23.22
C ILE A 59 16.25 -26.41 23.14
N GLU A 60 16.22 -27.01 21.96
CA GLU A 60 16.66 -28.38 21.73
C GLU A 60 18.12 -28.63 22.14
N LYS A 61 18.98 -27.66 21.89
CA LYS A 61 20.41 -27.72 22.22
C LYS A 61 20.73 -27.36 23.69
N GLY A 62 19.70 -27.01 24.47
CA GLY A 62 19.87 -26.55 25.84
C GLY A 62 20.44 -25.15 25.97
N GLY A 63 20.39 -24.35 24.91
CA GLY A 63 20.86 -22.95 24.86
C GLY A 63 19.90 -21.99 25.55
N GLU A 64 20.43 -20.85 25.96
CA GLU A 64 19.64 -19.77 26.55
C GLU A 64 18.87 -18.99 25.48
N LEU A 65 17.61 -18.57 25.80
CA LEU A 65 16.76 -17.77 24.93
C LEU A 65 17.28 -16.34 24.73
N GLU A 66 18.21 -15.89 25.56
CA GLU A 66 18.80 -14.54 25.51
C GLU A 66 20.06 -14.47 24.64
N SER A 67 19.97 -14.95 23.40
CA SER A 67 21.07 -14.78 22.46
C SER A 67 20.99 -13.41 21.77
N THR A 68 22.14 -12.84 21.44
CA THR A 68 22.22 -11.59 20.67
C THR A 68 21.51 -11.72 19.32
N GLU A 69 21.56 -12.88 18.68
CA GLU A 69 20.86 -13.16 17.43
C GLU A 69 19.34 -13.09 17.59
N ALA A 70 18.79 -13.70 18.65
CA ALA A 70 17.36 -13.63 18.95
C ALA A 70 16.91 -12.18 19.20
N GLN A 71 17.67 -11.42 19.97
CA GLN A 71 17.40 -10.01 20.23
C GLN A 71 17.44 -9.17 18.94
N ASN A 72 18.38 -9.42 18.06
CA ASN A 72 18.47 -8.75 16.77
C ASN A 72 17.29 -9.10 15.87
N MET A 73 16.84 -10.33 15.85
CA MET A 73 15.65 -10.77 15.13
C MET A 73 14.38 -10.08 15.66
N ILE A 74 14.26 -9.97 16.99
CA ILE A 74 13.12 -9.28 17.64
C ILE A 74 13.11 -7.79 17.28
N LYS A 75 14.25 -7.13 17.29
CA LYS A 75 14.38 -5.72 16.86
C LYS A 75 13.99 -5.53 15.40
N LYS A 76 14.46 -6.40 14.53
CA LYS A 76 14.11 -6.38 13.11
C LYS A 76 12.62 -6.60 12.90
N LEU A 77 12.02 -7.52 13.64
CA LEU A 77 10.59 -7.78 13.62
C LEU A 77 9.80 -6.54 14.07
N GLY A 78 10.25 -5.85 15.13
CA GLY A 78 9.67 -4.59 15.58
C GLY A 78 9.70 -3.50 14.50
N SER A 79 10.82 -3.35 13.80
CA SER A 79 10.97 -2.40 12.70
C SER A 79 10.05 -2.74 11.53
N LEU A 80 9.89 -4.03 11.21
CA LEU A 80 8.97 -4.49 10.16
C LEU A 80 7.51 -4.22 10.52
N HIS A 81 7.13 -4.35 11.78
CA HIS A 81 5.78 -4.00 12.26
C HIS A 81 5.51 -2.51 12.17
N GLU A 82 6.47 -1.66 12.51
CA GLU A 82 6.37 -0.20 12.35
C GLU A 82 6.18 0.17 10.88
N GLU A 83 6.99 -0.41 10.00
CA GLU A 83 6.88 -0.21 8.55
C GLU A 83 5.52 -0.64 8.02
N LEU A 84 4.99 -1.76 8.49
CA LEU A 84 3.64 -2.22 8.13
C LEU A 84 2.56 -1.21 8.54
N GLU A 85 2.65 -0.67 9.75
CA GLU A 85 1.70 0.35 10.22
C GLU A 85 1.77 1.62 9.37
N GLU A 86 2.96 2.05 8.97
CA GLU A 86 3.15 3.18 8.05
C GLU A 86 2.49 2.91 6.70
N PHE A 87 2.67 1.71 6.13
CA PHE A 87 2.04 1.32 4.87
C PHE A 87 0.51 1.25 4.98
N LYS A 88 -0.02 0.73 6.09
CA LYS A 88 -1.46 0.69 6.35
C LYS A 88 -2.05 2.10 6.45
N THR A 89 -1.36 3.00 7.13
CA THR A 89 -1.77 4.40 7.26
C THR A 89 -1.78 5.08 5.90
N ALA A 90 -0.73 4.91 5.11
CA ALA A 90 -0.64 5.45 3.76
C ALA A 90 -1.76 4.93 2.86
N LEU A 91 -2.07 3.64 2.93
CA LEU A 91 -3.18 3.03 2.19
C LEU A 91 -4.53 3.61 2.61
N SER A 92 -4.76 3.75 3.92
CA SER A 92 -5.98 4.32 4.47
C SER A 92 -6.20 5.76 3.99
N GLU A 93 -5.16 6.58 4.00
CA GLU A 93 -5.20 7.95 3.52
C GLU A 93 -5.49 8.04 2.01
N LEU A 94 -4.88 7.18 1.22
CA LEU A 94 -5.13 7.08 -0.22
C LEU A 94 -6.58 6.69 -0.52
N ARG A 95 -7.14 5.75 0.24
CA ARG A 95 -8.56 5.34 0.11
C ARG A 95 -9.51 6.47 0.44
N LYS A 96 -9.25 7.22 1.51
CA LYS A 96 -10.04 8.38 1.90
C LYS A 96 -10.01 9.47 0.83
N SER A 97 -8.84 9.76 0.28
CA SER A 97 -8.65 10.72 -0.80
C SER A 97 -9.38 10.29 -2.07
N SER A 98 -9.32 9.02 -2.43
CA SER A 98 -10.00 8.45 -3.59
C SER A 98 -11.53 8.52 -3.44
N ASP A 99 -12.07 8.13 -2.29
CA ASP A 99 -13.50 8.20 -1.98
C ASP A 99 -14.01 9.64 -2.02
N LYS A 100 -13.27 10.57 -1.45
CA LYS A 100 -13.59 12.00 -1.45
C LYS A 100 -13.61 12.58 -2.86
N THR A 101 -12.66 12.23 -3.70
CA THR A 101 -12.59 12.65 -5.10
C THR A 101 -13.78 12.11 -5.90
N THR A 102 -14.17 10.88 -5.66
CA THR A 102 -15.34 10.24 -6.28
C THR A 102 -16.65 10.94 -5.87
N GLU A 103 -16.81 11.26 -4.60
CA GLU A 103 -17.97 12.00 -4.09
C GLU A 103 -18.05 13.40 -4.71
N GLU A 104 -16.97 14.15 -4.81
CA GLU A 104 -16.90 15.46 -5.44
C GLU A 104 -17.27 15.39 -6.93
N ARG A 105 -16.87 14.33 -7.64
CA ARG A 105 -17.22 14.11 -9.05
C ARG A 105 -18.70 13.80 -9.24
N GLU A 106 -19.30 12.98 -8.39
CA GLU A 106 -20.72 12.66 -8.40
C GLU A 106 -21.57 13.91 -8.19
N GLU A 107 -21.19 14.79 -7.28
CA GLU A 107 -21.85 16.08 -7.03
C GLU A 107 -21.74 17.02 -8.23
N THR A 108 -20.66 16.97 -9.00
CA THR A 108 -20.45 17.85 -10.16
C THR A 108 -21.17 17.37 -11.43
N GLU A 109 -21.54 16.11 -11.54
CA GLU A 109 -22.26 15.52 -12.67
C GLU A 109 -23.77 15.71 -12.59
N ILE A 110 -24.30 16.12 -11.47
CA ILE A 110 -25.71 16.44 -11.26
C ILE A 110 -25.98 17.92 -11.57
#